data_f7a4dd4fe154e3d31903c0073650bd7c
#
_entry.id   f7a4dd4fe154e3d31903c0073650bd7c
#
_cell.length_a   1.000
_cell.length_b   1.000
_cell.length_c   1.000
_cell.angle_alpha   90.00
_cell.angle_beta   90.00
_cell.angle_gamma   90.00
#
_symmetry.space_group_name_H-M   'P 1'
#
loop_
_entity.id
_entity.type
_entity.pdbx_description
1 polymer ?
#
loop_
_entity_poly.entity_id
_entity_poly.type
_entity_poly.pdbx_seq_one_letter_code
_entity_poly.pdbx_strand_id
1 'polypeptide(L)'
;MRKFSIRPTLTLRGRTFKGLRGWSGKPTHPPLTDIPVAAYILGASFDVIAMVGRNQSWSREFFRAGTFVFIAGAAVSVLAALTGFWDWLRSTEKGTQARRTANTHAWTMIFVTALAVTNIVLRLNVYGTRTHPTALILILSIVVAALVAVGATFGGSLVFEHGFNVENAGDSPAWHVSETDVMPGEPAQVDDDMSPADRLADSEVAITSDTPDPLSVSTS
;
A
#
# COMPACT_ATOMS: atom_id res chain seq x y z
N MET A 1 7.22 -9.01 -19.19
CA MET A 1 7.59 -8.54 -17.84
C MET A 1 7.96 -7.05 -17.88
N ARG A 2 7.24 -6.16 -17.19
CA ARG A 2 7.59 -4.75 -17.13
C ARG A 2 8.84 -4.58 -16.25
N LYS A 3 9.89 -3.98 -16.80
CA LYS A 3 11.15 -3.77 -16.08
C LYS A 3 10.99 -2.73 -14.97
N PHE A 4 11.82 -2.81 -13.94
CA PHE A 4 11.94 -1.77 -12.94
C PHE A 4 12.21 -0.41 -13.62
N SER A 5 11.49 0.62 -13.21
CA SER A 5 11.63 1.96 -13.76
C SER A 5 11.43 3.01 -12.69
N ILE A 6 12.35 3.94 -12.62
CA ILE A 6 12.24 5.15 -11.80
C ILE A 6 11.49 6.29 -12.50
N ARG A 7 11.12 6.10 -13.78
CA ARG A 7 10.38 7.05 -14.60
C ARG A 7 9.10 6.47 -15.21
N PRO A 8 8.26 5.77 -14.46
CA PRO A 8 7.04 5.26 -15.04
C PRO A 8 6.06 6.39 -15.31
N THR A 9 5.45 6.35 -16.46
CA THR A 9 4.28 7.17 -16.77
C THR A 9 3.11 6.23 -16.92
N LEU A 10 2.05 6.46 -16.14
CA LEU A 10 0.77 5.80 -16.30
C LEU A 10 -0.26 6.84 -16.63
N THR A 11 -1.04 6.62 -17.68
CA THR A 11 -2.18 7.46 -18.01
C THR A 11 -3.43 6.77 -17.47
N LEU A 12 -4.05 7.38 -16.47
CA LEU A 12 -5.33 6.94 -15.89
C LEU A 12 -6.36 8.02 -16.16
N ARG A 13 -7.48 7.65 -16.81
CA ARG A 13 -8.57 8.58 -17.15
C ARG A 13 -8.05 9.86 -17.83
N GLY A 14 -7.12 9.73 -18.79
CA GLY A 14 -6.52 10.85 -19.51
C GLY A 14 -5.45 11.64 -18.73
N ARG A 15 -5.10 11.24 -17.49
CA ARG A 15 -4.05 11.88 -16.69
C ARG A 15 -2.80 11.04 -16.64
N THR A 16 -1.65 11.66 -16.87
CA THR A 16 -0.36 10.99 -16.74
C THR A 16 0.07 10.97 -15.29
N PHE A 17 0.20 9.76 -14.74
CA PHE A 17 0.69 9.53 -13.39
C PHE A 17 2.21 9.26 -13.40
N LYS A 18 2.95 9.94 -12.53
CA LYS A 18 4.39 9.82 -12.38
C LYS A 18 4.76 9.38 -10.96
N GLY A 19 4.52 8.12 -10.64
CA GLY A 19 4.91 7.54 -9.36
C GLY A 19 6.12 6.62 -9.47
N LEU A 20 6.69 6.22 -8.33
CA LEU A 20 7.77 5.26 -8.27
C LEU A 20 7.22 3.84 -8.46
N ARG A 21 7.69 3.16 -9.50
CA ARG A 21 7.30 1.78 -9.80
C ARG A 21 8.49 0.84 -9.68
N GLY A 22 8.26 -0.25 -9.00
CA GLY A 22 9.23 -1.31 -8.81
C GLY A 22 9.21 -2.36 -9.91
N TRP A 23 9.58 -3.56 -9.51
CA TRP A 23 9.57 -4.73 -10.36
C TRP A 23 8.20 -4.98 -10.96
N SER A 24 8.14 -5.46 -12.18
CA SER A 24 6.87 -5.66 -12.93
C SER A 24 6.02 -4.40 -13.13
N GLY A 25 6.60 -3.21 -12.91
CA GLY A 25 5.90 -1.94 -13.09
C GLY A 25 4.80 -1.66 -12.07
N LYS A 26 4.81 -2.35 -10.93
CA LYS A 26 3.84 -2.13 -9.83
C LYS A 26 4.31 -1.00 -8.92
N PRO A 27 3.39 -0.30 -8.23
CA PRO A 27 3.75 0.73 -7.25
C PRO A 27 4.66 0.17 -6.16
N THR A 28 5.64 0.95 -5.71
CA THR A 28 6.62 0.51 -4.72
C THR A 28 6.17 0.83 -3.30
N HIS A 29 5.52 1.98 -3.11
CA HIS A 29 5.13 2.48 -1.79
C HIS A 29 4.14 1.56 -1.05
N PRO A 30 2.99 1.13 -1.63
CA PRO A 30 1.99 0.37 -0.89
C PRO A 30 2.52 -0.92 -0.25
N PRO A 31 3.24 -1.80 -0.96
CA PRO A 31 3.76 -3.03 -0.34
C PRO A 31 4.76 -2.78 0.81
N LEU A 32 5.49 -1.65 0.76
CA LEU A 32 6.41 -1.30 1.85
C LEU A 32 5.66 -0.85 3.10
N THR A 33 4.44 -0.31 2.98
CA THR A 33 3.67 0.17 4.14
C THR A 33 3.05 -0.95 4.96
N ASP A 34 2.85 -2.14 4.40
CA ASP A 34 2.26 -3.28 5.11
C ASP A 34 3.11 -3.70 6.31
N ILE A 35 4.44 -3.65 6.17
CA ILE A 35 5.38 -4.04 7.22
C ILE A 35 5.28 -3.14 8.46
N PRO A 36 5.44 -1.80 8.37
CA PRO A 36 5.31 -0.94 9.54
C PRO A 36 3.90 -0.94 10.14
N VAL A 37 2.84 -1.06 9.34
CA VAL A 37 1.47 -1.18 9.85
C VAL A 37 1.34 -2.40 10.74
N ALA A 38 1.73 -3.58 10.25
CA ALA A 38 1.71 -4.80 11.02
C ALA A 38 2.64 -4.74 12.25
N ALA A 39 3.86 -4.23 12.08
CA ALA A 39 4.86 -4.16 13.13
C ALA A 39 4.40 -3.29 14.32
N TYR A 40 3.84 -2.12 14.08
CA TYR A 40 3.42 -1.24 15.18
C TYR A 40 2.19 -1.80 15.93
N ILE A 41 1.25 -2.44 15.23
CA ILE A 41 0.09 -3.08 15.84
C ILE A 41 0.57 -4.30 16.69
N LEU A 42 1.40 -5.16 16.14
CA LEU A 42 1.95 -6.32 16.86
C LEU A 42 2.81 -5.90 18.04
N GLY A 43 3.67 -4.88 17.87
CA GLY A 43 4.51 -4.37 18.92
C GLY A 43 3.71 -3.81 20.10
N ALA A 44 2.61 -3.08 19.83
CA ALA A 44 1.69 -2.61 20.86
C ALA A 44 0.97 -3.77 21.55
N SER A 45 0.57 -4.80 20.79
CA SER A 45 -0.05 -6.01 21.36
C SER A 45 0.92 -6.75 22.30
N PHE A 46 2.19 -6.86 21.92
CA PHE A 46 3.22 -7.45 22.77
C PHE A 46 3.46 -6.64 24.05
N ASP A 47 3.37 -5.33 23.98
CA ASP A 47 3.46 -4.48 25.18
C ASP A 47 2.27 -4.66 26.12
N VAL A 48 1.08 -4.77 25.59
CA VAL A 48 -0.12 -5.07 26.39
C VAL A 48 0.05 -6.44 27.07
N ILE A 49 0.45 -7.47 26.34
CA ILE A 49 0.72 -8.80 26.88
C ILE A 49 1.79 -8.73 27.98
N ALA A 50 2.92 -8.06 27.72
CA ALA A 50 3.98 -7.90 28.70
C ALA A 50 3.53 -7.15 29.96
N MET A 51 2.69 -6.13 29.80
CA MET A 51 2.17 -5.37 30.95
C MET A 51 1.17 -6.17 31.79
N VAL A 52 0.27 -6.90 31.15
CA VAL A 52 -0.69 -7.79 31.83
C VAL A 52 0.06 -8.90 32.57
N GLY A 53 1.06 -9.47 31.93
CA GLY A 53 1.92 -10.53 32.47
C GLY A 53 3.13 -10.03 33.27
N ARG A 54 3.14 -8.80 33.79
CA ARG A 54 4.35 -8.17 34.40
C ARG A 54 5.00 -8.95 35.52
N ASN A 55 4.27 -9.82 36.19
CA ASN A 55 4.73 -10.68 37.28
C ASN A 55 5.15 -12.08 36.78
N GLN A 56 5.04 -12.35 35.50
CA GLN A 56 5.38 -13.63 34.88
C GLN A 56 6.78 -13.60 34.27
N SER A 57 7.44 -14.75 34.23
CA SER A 57 8.79 -14.89 33.68
C SER A 57 8.89 -14.55 32.18
N TRP A 58 7.81 -14.80 31.42
CA TRP A 58 7.75 -14.55 29.98
C TRP A 58 7.49 -13.08 29.60
N SER A 59 7.12 -12.22 30.56
CA SER A 59 6.82 -10.79 30.29
C SER A 59 7.99 -10.09 29.57
N ARG A 60 9.23 -10.37 30.00
CA ARG A 60 10.45 -9.82 29.40
C ARG A 60 10.58 -10.18 27.93
N GLU A 61 10.21 -11.40 27.55
CA GLU A 61 10.33 -11.86 26.16
C GLU A 61 9.39 -11.10 25.24
N PHE A 62 8.15 -10.87 25.66
CA PHE A 62 7.20 -10.04 24.91
C PHE A 62 7.68 -8.59 24.80
N PHE A 63 8.16 -7.98 25.88
CA PHE A 63 8.71 -6.62 25.81
C PHE A 63 9.90 -6.50 24.87
N ARG A 64 10.80 -7.46 24.87
CA ARG A 64 11.95 -7.52 23.95
C ARG A 64 11.51 -7.75 22.51
N ALA A 65 10.62 -8.71 22.27
CA ALA A 65 10.07 -8.98 20.95
C ALA A 65 9.37 -7.72 20.40
N GLY A 66 8.54 -7.05 21.19
CA GLY A 66 7.93 -5.77 20.83
C GLY A 66 8.96 -4.71 20.46
N THR A 67 10.08 -4.64 21.19
CA THR A 67 11.15 -3.69 20.89
C THR A 67 11.78 -3.96 19.53
N PHE A 68 12.12 -5.21 19.22
CA PHE A 68 12.67 -5.56 17.91
C PHE A 68 11.68 -5.32 16.76
N VAL A 69 10.41 -5.64 16.98
CA VAL A 69 9.35 -5.42 16.01
C VAL A 69 9.15 -3.92 15.73
N PHE A 70 9.16 -3.06 16.75
CA PHE A 70 9.13 -1.61 16.58
C PHE A 70 10.34 -1.09 15.77
N ILE A 71 11.55 -1.58 16.08
CA ILE A 71 12.77 -1.20 15.36
C ILE A 71 12.70 -1.62 13.90
N ALA A 72 12.29 -2.85 13.61
CA ALA A 72 12.12 -3.35 12.25
C ALA A 72 11.06 -2.54 11.48
N GLY A 73 9.91 -2.27 12.11
CA GLY A 73 8.88 -1.41 11.54
C GLY A 73 9.38 -0.02 11.21
N ALA A 74 10.13 0.61 12.13
CA ALA A 74 10.70 1.95 11.92
C ALA A 74 11.75 1.97 10.78
N ALA A 75 12.58 0.94 10.68
CA ALA A 75 13.56 0.84 9.60
C ALA A 75 12.87 0.77 8.22
N VAL A 76 11.82 -0.04 8.10
CA VAL A 76 11.05 -0.11 6.84
C VAL A 76 10.21 1.15 6.62
N SER A 77 9.73 1.82 7.68
CA SER A 77 9.03 3.11 7.57
C SER A 77 9.87 4.17 6.86
N VAL A 78 11.19 4.17 7.01
CA VAL A 78 12.08 5.09 6.28
C VAL A 78 11.97 4.87 4.77
N LEU A 79 12.00 3.61 4.32
CA LEU A 79 11.85 3.27 2.90
C LEU A 79 10.45 3.61 2.38
N ALA A 80 9.42 3.31 3.17
CA ALA A 80 8.05 3.67 2.85
C ALA A 80 7.88 5.20 2.77
N ALA A 81 8.47 5.95 3.71
CA ALA A 81 8.42 7.41 3.70
C ALA A 81 9.09 8.01 2.46
N LEU A 82 10.26 7.50 2.06
CA LEU A 82 10.99 7.98 0.87
C LEU A 82 10.18 7.74 -0.41
N THR A 83 9.61 6.55 -0.57
CA THR A 83 8.79 6.20 -1.74
C THR A 83 7.47 6.96 -1.74
N GLY A 84 6.80 7.06 -0.60
CA GLY A 84 5.55 7.79 -0.45
C GLY A 84 5.72 9.30 -0.61
N PHE A 85 6.83 9.88 -0.14
CA PHE A 85 7.16 11.28 -0.35
C PHE A 85 7.36 11.60 -1.84
N TRP A 86 8.04 10.70 -2.57
CA TRP A 86 8.17 10.82 -4.01
C TRP A 86 6.81 10.81 -4.71
N ASP A 87 5.96 9.85 -4.35
CA ASP A 87 4.61 9.75 -4.91
C ASP A 87 3.76 10.99 -4.57
N TRP A 88 3.82 11.47 -3.32
CA TRP A 88 3.11 12.67 -2.88
C TRP A 88 3.49 13.92 -3.67
N LEU A 89 4.79 14.12 -3.96
CA LEU A 89 5.25 15.27 -4.73
C LEU A 89 4.86 15.21 -6.21
N ARG A 90 4.76 13.99 -6.78
CA ARG A 90 4.66 13.80 -8.24
C ARG A 90 3.26 13.44 -8.73
N SER A 91 2.39 12.95 -7.86
CA SER A 91 1.20 12.20 -8.29
C SER A 91 -0.11 12.89 -8.02
N THR A 92 -0.14 13.98 -7.26
CA THR A 92 -1.38 14.67 -6.93
C THR A 92 -1.39 16.11 -7.41
N GLU A 93 -2.47 16.46 -8.10
CA GLU A 93 -2.71 17.82 -8.55
C GLU A 93 -3.17 18.72 -7.39
N LYS A 94 -2.60 19.93 -7.31
CA LYS A 94 -2.97 20.91 -6.28
C LYS A 94 -4.44 21.30 -6.40
N GLY A 95 -5.10 21.50 -5.26
CA GLY A 95 -6.52 21.92 -5.22
C GLY A 95 -7.52 20.77 -5.29
N THR A 96 -7.09 19.55 -5.54
CA THR A 96 -7.98 18.37 -5.62
C THR A 96 -8.27 17.73 -4.25
N GLN A 97 -9.36 16.98 -4.15
CA GLN A 97 -9.66 16.18 -2.97
C GLN A 97 -8.61 15.09 -2.74
N ALA A 98 -8.15 14.43 -3.79
CA ALA A 98 -7.07 13.45 -3.71
C ALA A 98 -5.80 14.04 -3.08
N ARG A 99 -5.44 15.30 -3.40
CA ARG A 99 -4.31 15.99 -2.76
C ARG A 99 -4.55 16.24 -1.27
N ARG A 100 -5.77 16.59 -0.87
CA ARG A 100 -6.10 16.77 0.56
C ARG A 100 -5.97 15.45 1.33
N THR A 101 -6.52 14.37 0.80
CA THR A 101 -6.39 13.03 1.37
C THR A 101 -4.93 12.60 1.46
N ALA A 102 -4.13 12.82 0.39
CA ALA A 102 -2.69 12.52 0.39
C ALA A 102 -1.93 13.34 1.45
N ASN A 103 -2.26 14.62 1.62
CA ASN A 103 -1.67 15.45 2.67
C ASN A 103 -2.00 14.93 4.07
N THR A 104 -3.27 14.58 4.33
CA THR A 104 -3.69 14.05 5.62
C THR A 104 -2.98 12.73 5.91
N HIS A 105 -2.93 11.82 4.94
CA HIS A 105 -2.16 10.57 5.05
C HIS A 105 -0.69 10.85 5.38
N ALA A 106 -0.03 11.69 4.57
CA ALA A 106 1.40 11.97 4.73
C ALA A 106 1.73 12.55 6.11
N TRP A 107 1.00 13.58 6.55
CA TRP A 107 1.24 14.20 7.86
C TRP A 107 0.95 13.25 9.02
N THR A 108 -0.11 12.42 8.92
CA THR A 108 -0.40 11.40 9.93
C THR A 108 0.75 10.41 10.02
N MET A 109 1.26 9.91 8.89
CA MET A 109 2.35 8.93 8.88
C MET A 109 3.69 9.51 9.34
N ILE A 110 3.98 10.79 9.06
CA ILE A 110 5.15 11.50 9.60
C ILE A 110 5.05 11.57 11.13
N PHE A 111 3.89 11.93 11.66
CA PHE A 111 3.67 12.00 13.11
C PHE A 111 3.77 10.62 13.77
N VAL A 112 3.17 9.59 13.18
CA VAL A 112 3.31 8.19 13.62
C VAL A 112 4.78 7.77 13.69
N THR A 113 5.55 8.07 12.65
CA THR A 113 6.98 7.72 12.60
C THR A 113 7.76 8.43 13.70
N ALA A 114 7.50 9.71 13.95
CA ALA A 114 8.14 10.46 15.03
C ALA A 114 7.82 9.85 16.41
N LEU A 115 6.55 9.50 16.66
CA LEU A 115 6.15 8.84 17.90
C LEU A 115 6.78 7.44 18.04
N ALA A 116 6.86 6.67 16.97
CA ALA A 116 7.49 5.36 16.98
C ALA A 116 8.98 5.45 17.31
N VAL A 117 9.70 6.39 16.71
CA VAL A 117 11.12 6.66 17.02
C VAL A 117 11.28 7.07 18.50
N THR A 118 10.44 7.97 19.00
CA THR A 118 10.42 8.37 20.41
C THR A 118 10.20 7.16 21.33
N ASN A 119 9.24 6.30 20.98
CA ASN A 119 8.98 5.07 21.73
C ASN A 119 10.19 4.15 21.73
N ILE A 120 10.87 3.95 20.60
CA ILE A 120 12.08 3.14 20.49
C ILE A 120 13.19 3.70 21.40
N VAL A 121 13.42 5.00 21.38
CA VAL A 121 14.43 5.63 22.26
C VAL A 121 14.13 5.35 23.75
N LEU A 122 12.86 5.53 24.16
CA LEU A 122 12.45 5.23 25.54
C LEU A 122 12.65 3.75 25.90
N ARG A 123 12.32 2.82 24.98
CA ARG A 123 12.55 1.38 25.17
C ARG A 123 14.00 1.04 25.37
N LEU A 124 14.88 1.58 24.53
CA LEU A 124 16.31 1.30 24.59
C LEU A 124 16.93 1.74 25.92
N ASN A 125 16.46 2.84 26.50
CA ASN A 125 16.91 3.32 27.80
C ASN A 125 16.57 2.35 28.97
N VAL A 126 15.54 1.53 28.82
CA VAL A 126 15.08 0.60 29.88
C VAL A 126 15.21 -0.88 29.49
N TYR A 127 15.72 -1.17 28.28
CA TYR A 127 15.79 -2.51 27.69
C TYR A 127 16.50 -3.54 28.56
N GLY A 128 17.60 -3.15 29.18
CA GLY A 128 18.41 -4.04 30.04
C GLY A 128 17.87 -4.21 31.47
N THR A 129 17.05 -3.28 31.92
CA THR A 129 16.65 -3.18 33.34
C THR A 129 15.19 -3.58 33.61
N ARG A 130 14.30 -3.44 32.63
CA ARG A 130 12.88 -3.72 32.79
C ARG A 130 12.47 -5.06 32.18
N THR A 131 11.46 -5.66 32.79
CA THR A 131 10.82 -6.88 32.27
C THR A 131 9.54 -6.57 31.49
N HIS A 132 8.97 -5.38 31.63
CA HIS A 132 7.75 -4.93 30.98
C HIS A 132 7.87 -3.45 30.62
N PRO A 133 7.05 -2.92 29.69
CA PRO A 133 7.10 -1.51 29.31
C PRO A 133 6.70 -0.62 30.50
N THR A 134 7.22 0.59 30.54
CA THR A 134 6.67 1.63 31.43
C THR A 134 5.27 2.05 30.94
N ALA A 135 4.49 2.70 31.78
CA ALA A 135 3.17 3.22 31.39
C ALA A 135 3.28 4.16 30.16
N LEU A 136 4.32 5.00 30.12
CA LEU A 136 4.55 5.90 28.98
C LEU A 136 4.83 5.12 27.68
N ILE A 137 5.69 4.11 27.73
CA ILE A 137 6.00 3.28 26.56
C ILE A 137 4.73 2.57 26.08
N LEU A 138 3.94 1.99 26.97
CA LEU A 138 2.69 1.31 26.63
C LEU A 138 1.69 2.28 25.97
N ILE A 139 1.48 3.44 26.57
CA ILE A 139 0.56 4.46 26.01
C ILE A 139 1.02 4.88 24.61
N LEU A 140 2.30 5.19 24.45
CA LEU A 140 2.85 5.55 23.13
C LEU A 140 2.70 4.43 22.11
N SER A 141 2.89 3.16 22.50
CA SER A 141 2.69 2.01 21.61
C SER A 141 1.26 1.91 21.13
N ILE A 142 0.30 2.05 22.03
CA ILE A 142 -1.13 2.02 21.70
C ILE A 142 -1.52 3.21 20.80
N VAL A 143 -1.01 4.40 21.10
CA VAL A 143 -1.25 5.60 20.27
C VAL A 143 -0.66 5.43 18.88
N VAL A 144 0.56 4.91 18.75
CA VAL A 144 1.18 4.61 17.46
C VAL A 144 0.35 3.59 16.67
N ALA A 145 -0.09 2.50 17.32
CA ALA A 145 -0.92 1.48 16.67
C ALA A 145 -2.28 2.04 16.21
N ALA A 146 -2.93 2.86 17.00
CA ALA A 146 -4.19 3.51 16.63
C ALA A 146 -4.01 4.49 15.46
N LEU A 147 -2.98 5.33 15.52
CA LEU A 147 -2.73 6.34 14.50
C LEU A 147 -2.24 5.72 13.18
N VAL A 148 -1.47 4.63 13.21
CA VAL A 148 -1.08 3.93 11.98
C VAL A 148 -2.29 3.31 11.30
N ALA A 149 -3.25 2.76 12.06
CA ALA A 149 -4.50 2.25 11.51
C ALA A 149 -5.32 3.38 10.84
N VAL A 150 -5.46 4.53 11.51
CA VAL A 150 -6.11 5.73 10.93
C VAL A 150 -5.36 6.19 9.68
N GLY A 151 -4.04 6.27 9.72
CA GLY A 151 -3.24 6.63 8.54
C GLY A 151 -3.41 5.65 7.38
N ALA A 152 -3.51 4.34 7.67
CA ALA A 152 -3.76 3.31 6.68
C ALA A 152 -5.13 3.45 6.01
N THR A 153 -6.18 3.90 6.72
CA THR A 153 -7.49 4.17 6.09
C THR A 153 -7.40 5.30 5.05
N PHE A 154 -6.66 6.38 5.33
CA PHE A 154 -6.42 7.42 4.33
C PHE A 154 -5.61 6.91 3.14
N GLY A 155 -4.63 6.04 3.36
CA GLY A 155 -3.91 5.34 2.29
C GLY A 155 -4.83 4.47 1.44
N GLY A 156 -5.73 3.73 2.09
CA GLY A 156 -6.78 2.95 1.42
C GLY A 156 -7.70 3.82 0.56
N SER A 157 -8.17 4.96 1.07
CA SER A 157 -9.00 5.91 0.30
C SER A 157 -8.26 6.44 -0.93
N LEU A 158 -6.95 6.68 -0.87
CA LEU A 158 -6.17 7.06 -2.04
C LEU A 158 -6.22 6.00 -3.14
N VAL A 159 -6.15 4.73 -2.77
CA VAL A 159 -6.18 3.61 -3.72
C VAL A 159 -7.60 3.35 -4.22
N PHE A 160 -8.56 3.14 -3.32
CA PHE A 160 -9.89 2.64 -3.66
C PHE A 160 -10.85 3.74 -4.12
N GLU A 161 -10.79 4.94 -3.55
CA GLU A 161 -11.71 6.03 -3.90
C GLU A 161 -11.12 6.93 -4.98
N HIS A 162 -9.82 7.24 -4.90
CA HIS A 162 -9.17 8.16 -5.84
C HIS A 162 -8.42 7.44 -6.98
N GLY A 163 -8.38 6.10 -6.98
CA GLY A 163 -7.72 5.32 -8.03
C GLY A 163 -6.21 5.56 -8.12
N PHE A 164 -5.58 5.87 -6.99
CA PHE A 164 -4.18 6.22 -6.93
C PHE A 164 -3.30 4.99 -7.20
N ASN A 165 -2.47 5.03 -8.24
CA ASN A 165 -1.64 3.89 -8.68
C ASN A 165 -2.43 2.65 -9.14
N VAL A 166 -3.74 2.75 -9.37
CA VAL A 166 -4.56 1.64 -9.85
C VAL A 166 -4.66 1.71 -11.37
N GLU A 167 -4.33 0.62 -12.03
CA GLU A 167 -4.64 0.39 -13.44
C GLU A 167 -6.04 -0.23 -13.50
N ASN A 168 -6.99 0.47 -14.11
CA ASN A 168 -8.27 -0.14 -14.43
C ASN A 168 -8.04 -1.12 -15.57
N ALA A 169 -8.41 -2.36 -15.35
CA ALA A 169 -8.12 -3.43 -16.29
C ALA A 169 -8.96 -3.35 -17.57
N GLY A 170 -10.08 -2.60 -17.60
CA GLY A 170 -10.96 -2.53 -18.77
C GLY A 170 -11.28 -3.93 -19.29
N ASP A 171 -11.11 -4.13 -20.60
CA ASP A 171 -11.22 -5.44 -21.27
C ASP A 171 -9.93 -6.26 -21.13
N SER A 172 -9.27 -6.18 -19.98
CA SER A 172 -8.06 -6.95 -19.72
C SER A 172 -8.36 -8.44 -19.73
N PRO A 173 -7.47 -9.26 -20.33
CA PRO A 173 -7.57 -10.72 -20.26
C PRO A 173 -7.69 -11.27 -18.84
N ALA A 174 -7.37 -10.47 -17.81
CA ALA A 174 -7.56 -10.86 -16.40
C ALA A 174 -9.02 -11.15 -16.03
N TRP A 175 -10.00 -10.66 -16.79
CA TRP A 175 -11.43 -10.92 -16.59
C TRP A 175 -11.96 -12.10 -17.41
N HIS A 176 -11.16 -12.63 -18.33
CA HIS A 176 -11.51 -13.85 -19.04
C HIS A 176 -11.32 -15.06 -18.15
N VAL A 177 -12.13 -16.10 -18.36
CA VAL A 177 -11.95 -17.37 -17.66
C VAL A 177 -10.59 -17.92 -18.04
N SER A 178 -9.72 -18.03 -17.06
CA SER A 178 -8.38 -18.62 -17.23
C SER A 178 -8.26 -19.81 -16.31
N GLU A 179 -7.82 -20.92 -16.85
CA GLU A 179 -7.56 -22.16 -16.09
C GLU A 179 -6.14 -22.18 -15.50
N THR A 180 -5.32 -21.18 -15.82
CA THR A 180 -3.95 -21.10 -15.37
C THR A 180 -3.69 -19.85 -14.55
N ASP A 181 -3.05 -20.03 -13.39
CA ASP A 181 -2.51 -18.91 -12.61
C ASP A 181 -1.39 -18.23 -13.41
N VAL A 182 -1.57 -16.95 -13.66
CA VAL A 182 -0.58 -16.13 -14.34
C VAL A 182 0.20 -15.33 -13.31
N MET A 183 1.52 -15.44 -13.32
CA MET A 183 2.38 -14.64 -12.46
C MET A 183 2.25 -13.14 -12.80
N PRO A 184 2.32 -12.23 -11.80
CA PRO A 184 2.21 -10.79 -12.05
C PRO A 184 3.16 -10.32 -13.17
N GLY A 185 2.59 -9.73 -14.20
CA GLY A 185 3.35 -9.19 -15.34
C GLY A 185 3.61 -10.18 -16.49
N GLU A 186 3.08 -11.39 -16.42
CA GLU A 186 3.07 -12.30 -17.56
C GLU A 186 1.89 -11.98 -18.49
N PRO A 187 2.06 -12.07 -19.81
CA PRO A 187 0.95 -12.01 -20.73
C PRO A 187 0.05 -13.24 -20.50
N ALA A 188 -1.26 -13.05 -20.57
CA ALA A 188 -2.19 -14.17 -20.59
C ALA A 188 -1.78 -15.13 -21.72
N GLN A 189 -1.72 -16.41 -21.44
CA GLN A 189 -1.50 -17.41 -22.48
C GLN A 189 -2.70 -17.34 -23.42
N VAL A 190 -2.45 -17.00 -24.66
CA VAL A 190 -3.45 -17.15 -25.72
C VAL A 190 -3.62 -18.64 -25.92
N ASP A 191 -4.84 -19.12 -25.73
CA ASP A 191 -5.17 -20.52 -25.98
C ASP A 191 -4.81 -20.85 -27.43
N ASP A 192 -3.72 -21.60 -27.62
CA ASP A 192 -3.29 -22.06 -28.95
C ASP A 192 -4.30 -23.05 -29.56
N ASP A 193 -5.26 -23.56 -28.75
CA ASP A 193 -6.34 -24.45 -29.20
C ASP A 193 -7.54 -23.71 -29.81
N MET A 194 -7.61 -22.38 -29.75
CA MET A 194 -8.64 -21.65 -30.49
C MET A 194 -8.42 -21.76 -31.99
N SER A 195 -9.43 -22.28 -32.67
CA SER A 195 -9.37 -22.39 -34.13
C SER A 195 -9.20 -21.02 -34.78
N PRO A 196 -8.59 -20.94 -35.97
CA PRO A 196 -8.49 -19.65 -36.69
C PRO A 196 -9.85 -18.98 -36.94
N ALA A 197 -10.93 -19.77 -37.01
CA ALA A 197 -12.30 -19.26 -37.15
C ALA A 197 -12.83 -18.58 -35.90
N ASP A 198 -12.53 -19.13 -34.72
CA ASP A 198 -12.94 -18.55 -33.43
C ASP A 198 -12.19 -17.25 -33.16
N ARG A 199 -10.90 -17.18 -33.54
CA ARG A 199 -10.10 -15.94 -33.44
C ARG A 199 -10.62 -14.82 -34.35
N LEU A 200 -11.15 -15.16 -35.51
CA LEU A 200 -11.75 -14.20 -36.43
C LEU A 200 -13.12 -13.72 -35.91
N ALA A 201 -13.92 -14.61 -35.32
CA ALA A 201 -15.22 -14.26 -34.74
C ALA A 201 -15.05 -13.29 -33.55
N ASP A 202 -14.10 -13.54 -32.67
CA ASP A 202 -13.81 -12.63 -31.53
C ASP A 202 -13.26 -11.27 -31.99
N SER A 203 -12.47 -11.25 -33.06
CA SER A 203 -11.97 -9.99 -33.63
C SER A 203 -13.08 -9.17 -34.33
N GLU A 204 -14.06 -9.81 -34.96
CA GLU A 204 -15.21 -9.12 -35.57
C GLU A 204 -16.18 -8.56 -34.52
N VAL A 205 -16.41 -9.28 -33.41
CA VAL A 205 -17.22 -8.77 -32.29
C VAL A 205 -16.58 -7.55 -31.64
N ALA A 206 -15.25 -7.54 -31.49
CA ALA A 206 -14.51 -6.40 -30.95
C ALA A 206 -14.59 -5.16 -31.86
N ILE A 207 -14.57 -5.34 -33.17
CA ILE A 207 -14.65 -4.23 -34.15
C ILE A 207 -16.05 -3.66 -34.24
N THR A 208 -17.10 -4.48 -34.10
CA THR A 208 -18.51 -4.03 -34.19
C THR A 208 -19.00 -3.35 -32.93
N SER A 209 -18.37 -3.61 -31.78
CA SER A 209 -18.71 -2.95 -30.51
C SER A 209 -18.15 -1.52 -30.38
N ASP A 210 -17.21 -1.14 -31.23
CA ASP A 210 -16.53 0.17 -31.19
C ASP A 210 -17.08 1.17 -32.24
N THR A 211 -18.13 0.79 -33.00
CA THR A 211 -18.82 1.71 -33.93
C THR A 211 -19.86 2.52 -33.17
N PRO A 212 -19.70 3.86 -33.05
CA PRO A 212 -20.74 4.70 -32.45
C PRO A 212 -22.04 4.60 -33.27
N ASP A 213 -23.15 4.41 -32.56
CA ASP A 213 -24.50 4.37 -33.11
C ASP A 213 -24.74 5.60 -34.00
N PRO A 214 -24.96 5.44 -35.33
CA PRO A 214 -25.17 6.55 -36.25
C PRO A 214 -26.44 7.34 -35.99
N LEU A 215 -27.30 6.93 -35.04
CA LEU A 215 -28.57 7.60 -34.72
C LEU A 215 -28.49 8.57 -33.53
N SER A 216 -27.34 8.83 -32.96
CA SER A 216 -27.19 9.77 -31.85
C SER A 216 -26.90 11.23 -32.25
N VAL A 217 -27.00 11.59 -33.53
CA VAL A 217 -26.96 12.99 -33.96
C VAL A 217 -28.39 13.53 -33.94
N SER A 218 -28.84 13.91 -32.75
CA SER A 218 -30.08 14.69 -32.56
C SER A 218 -29.77 16.15 -32.84
N THR A 219 -30.44 16.66 -33.87
CA THR A 219 -30.61 18.09 -34.19
C THR A 219 -31.29 18.84 -33.04
N SER A 220 -30.64 19.82 -32.49
CA SER A 220 -31.21 21.11 -32.07
C SER A 220 -30.10 22.05 -31.60
#